data_823eb87ec47154860f68007fa85a8247
#
_entry.id   823eb87ec47154860f68007fa85a8247
#
_cell.length_a   1.000
_cell.length_b   1.000
_cell.length_c   1.000
_cell.angle_alpha   90.00
_cell.angle_beta   90.00
_cell.angle_gamma   90.00
#
_symmetry.space_group_name_H-M   'P 1'
#
loop_
_entity.id
_entity.type
_entity.pdbx_description
1 polymer ?
#
loop_
_entity_poly.entity_id
_entity_poly.type
_entity_poly.pdbx_seq_one_letter_code
_entity_poly.pdbx_strand_id
1 'polypeptide(L)'
;PDQQVEPASLTKIMTAYLAFNALEEKRLTLDQQVNVSETAWKTKGSRMFIEPNRPVTVQELLKGIIIQSGNDASVALAEAIAGSEQAFAQLMNEQAKRLGMNDTHYMNSTGLPNAQHTTTVQDLAILAQRMIEDHPKEYGYYQMREFTYNKIKQSNRNRLLWADPSVDGMKTGHTDAAGYCLISSAKRGDRRLITVLVGADSEATRAEESLKLLNWSFQNFDQIKLFDANQAAIEARVWQGTAEIAKLGVEKTLWVSVPRGM
;
A
#
# COMPACT_ATOMS: atom_id res chain seq x y z
N PRO A 1 15.84 -2.38 -10.11
CA PRO A 1 14.41 -2.41 -9.72
C PRO A 1 13.89 -3.83 -9.60
N ASP A 2 14.43 -4.79 -10.38
CA ASP A 2 13.92 -6.16 -10.54
C ASP A 2 14.56 -7.18 -9.58
N GLN A 3 15.40 -6.73 -8.66
CA GLN A 3 16.00 -7.59 -7.64
C GLN A 3 14.91 -8.06 -6.67
N GLN A 4 14.86 -9.38 -6.45
CA GLN A 4 13.98 -9.98 -5.46
C GLN A 4 14.43 -9.63 -4.05
N VAL A 5 13.47 -9.19 -3.23
CA VAL A 5 13.68 -8.83 -1.81
C VAL A 5 12.55 -9.39 -0.96
N GLU A 6 12.80 -9.57 0.33
CA GLU A 6 11.73 -9.83 1.29
C GLU A 6 10.95 -8.52 1.55
N PRO A 7 9.60 -8.51 1.41
CA PRO A 7 8.80 -7.32 1.64
C PRO A 7 8.68 -6.93 3.11
N ALA A 8 8.97 -7.83 4.04
CA ALA A 8 8.67 -7.62 5.44
C ALA A 8 7.22 -7.09 5.63
N SER A 9 6.98 -6.21 6.58
CA SER A 9 5.64 -5.64 6.82
C SER A 9 5.12 -4.71 5.72
N LEU A 10 5.84 -4.47 4.63
CA LEU A 10 5.27 -3.83 3.44
C LEU A 10 4.16 -4.70 2.81
N THR A 11 4.21 -6.00 3.03
CA THR A 11 3.13 -6.98 2.74
C THR A 11 1.75 -6.50 3.19
N LYS A 12 1.68 -5.82 4.32
CA LYS A 12 0.41 -5.36 4.91
C LYS A 12 -0.31 -4.29 4.08
N ILE A 13 0.35 -3.71 3.09
CA ILE A 13 -0.32 -2.85 2.11
C ILE A 13 -1.28 -3.71 1.27
N MET A 14 -0.85 -4.89 0.82
CA MET A 14 -1.72 -5.83 0.10
C MET A 14 -2.84 -6.37 1.01
N THR A 15 -2.53 -6.65 2.28
CA THR A 15 -3.55 -7.07 3.26
C THR A 15 -4.64 -6.00 3.44
N ALA A 16 -4.26 -4.74 3.58
CA ALA A 16 -5.21 -3.62 3.66
C ALA A 16 -5.95 -3.40 2.33
N TYR A 17 -5.27 -3.54 1.19
CA TYR A 17 -5.86 -3.41 -0.13
C TYR A 17 -7.02 -4.40 -0.35
N LEU A 18 -6.81 -5.66 -0.03
CA LEU A 18 -7.86 -6.69 -0.11
C LEU A 18 -9.01 -6.44 0.87
N ALA A 19 -8.72 -5.90 2.04
CA ALA A 19 -9.76 -5.53 2.99
C ALA A 19 -10.58 -4.34 2.47
N PHE A 20 -9.97 -3.37 1.82
CA PHE A 20 -10.67 -2.24 1.20
C PHE A 20 -11.51 -2.69 0.02
N ASN A 21 -11.03 -3.63 -0.82
CA ASN A 21 -11.85 -4.28 -1.84
C ASN A 21 -13.07 -4.95 -1.22
N ALA A 22 -12.90 -5.70 -0.12
CA ALA A 22 -14.00 -6.39 0.54
C ALA A 22 -15.03 -5.42 1.15
N LEU A 23 -14.60 -4.24 1.62
CA LEU A 23 -15.49 -3.16 2.07
C LEU A 23 -16.27 -2.55 0.91
N GLU A 24 -15.62 -2.27 -0.22
CA GLU A 24 -16.25 -1.72 -1.43
C GLU A 24 -17.28 -2.69 -2.01
N GLU A 25 -16.96 -3.98 -2.05
CA GLU A 25 -17.85 -5.07 -2.46
C GLU A 25 -18.92 -5.41 -1.41
N LYS A 26 -18.96 -4.72 -0.29
CA LYS A 26 -19.90 -4.95 0.83
C LYS A 26 -19.86 -6.36 1.42
N ARG A 27 -18.75 -7.06 1.24
CA ARG A 27 -18.46 -8.34 1.91
C ARG A 27 -18.01 -8.17 3.37
N LEU A 28 -17.52 -6.96 3.70
CA LEU A 28 -17.22 -6.50 5.05
C LEU A 28 -17.87 -5.16 5.32
N THR A 29 -18.03 -4.82 6.61
CA THR A 29 -18.33 -3.45 7.05
C THR A 29 -17.33 -3.02 8.12
N LEU A 30 -17.10 -1.71 8.26
CA LEU A 30 -16.10 -1.20 9.21
C LEU A 30 -16.42 -1.50 10.67
N ASP A 31 -17.69 -1.56 11.01
CA ASP A 31 -18.24 -1.86 12.33
C ASP A 31 -18.44 -3.36 12.60
N GLN A 32 -18.28 -4.19 11.56
CA GLN A 32 -18.35 -5.63 11.70
C GLN A 32 -17.35 -6.14 12.73
N GLN A 33 -17.83 -6.95 13.66
CA GLN A 33 -17.00 -7.57 14.67
C GLN A 33 -16.35 -8.85 14.14
N VAL A 34 -15.07 -8.99 14.41
CA VAL A 34 -14.24 -10.14 14.07
C VAL A 34 -13.89 -10.89 15.33
N ASN A 35 -14.11 -12.20 15.32
CA ASN A 35 -13.67 -13.07 16.39
C ASN A 35 -12.16 -13.33 16.26
N VAL A 36 -11.44 -13.16 17.35
CA VAL A 36 -9.98 -13.36 17.37
C VAL A 36 -9.68 -14.84 17.64
N SER A 37 -9.05 -15.49 16.66
CA SER A 37 -8.57 -16.87 16.82
C SER A 37 -7.33 -16.92 17.72
N GLU A 38 -7.06 -18.11 18.28
CA GLU A 38 -5.80 -18.34 18.99
C GLU A 38 -4.57 -18.18 18.08
N THR A 39 -4.69 -18.52 16.80
CA THR A 39 -3.63 -18.33 15.81
C THR A 39 -3.29 -16.86 15.65
N ALA A 40 -4.28 -16.02 15.42
CA ALA A 40 -4.10 -14.57 15.32
C ALA A 40 -3.49 -14.00 16.62
N TRP A 41 -4.06 -14.36 17.76
CA TRP A 41 -3.59 -13.90 19.07
C TRP A 41 -2.14 -14.28 19.37
N LYS A 42 -1.72 -15.52 19.02
CA LYS A 42 -0.37 -16.04 19.27
C LYS A 42 0.66 -15.59 18.23
N THR A 43 0.23 -14.88 17.18
CA THR A 43 1.14 -14.42 16.11
C THR A 43 2.23 -13.51 16.67
N LYS A 44 3.48 -13.86 16.33
CA LYS A 44 4.68 -13.15 16.83
C LYS A 44 4.94 -11.84 16.10
N GLY A 45 5.88 -11.04 16.63
CA GLY A 45 6.33 -9.77 16.07
C GLY A 45 5.50 -8.58 16.56
N SER A 46 5.28 -7.58 15.71
CA SER A 46 4.50 -6.39 16.04
C SER A 46 3.04 -6.75 16.30
N ARG A 47 2.44 -6.19 17.34
CA ARG A 47 1.09 -6.54 17.76
C ARG A 47 0.24 -5.31 18.05
N MET A 48 -1.03 -5.42 17.74
CA MET A 48 -2.09 -4.51 18.15
C MET A 48 -2.64 -4.89 19.55
N PHE A 49 -2.34 -6.11 20.04
CA PHE A 49 -2.78 -6.69 21.30
C PHE A 49 -4.28 -7.05 21.32
N ILE A 50 -4.76 -7.67 20.24
CA ILE A 50 -6.08 -8.32 20.24
C ILE A 50 -6.06 -9.58 21.10
N GLU A 51 -7.22 -9.97 21.62
CA GLU A 51 -7.37 -11.09 22.56
C GLU A 51 -8.52 -12.01 22.15
N PRO A 52 -8.40 -13.34 22.33
CA PRO A 52 -9.53 -14.26 22.20
C PRO A 52 -10.70 -13.85 23.10
N ASN A 53 -11.91 -14.17 22.67
CA ASN A 53 -13.15 -13.83 23.38
C ASN A 53 -13.43 -12.32 23.56
N ARG A 54 -12.64 -11.48 22.90
CA ARG A 54 -12.85 -10.04 22.86
C ARG A 54 -12.98 -9.62 21.41
N PRO A 55 -14.21 -9.44 20.90
CA PRO A 55 -14.42 -9.03 19.52
C PRO A 55 -13.75 -7.69 19.24
N VAL A 56 -13.23 -7.56 18.03
CA VAL A 56 -12.58 -6.35 17.51
C VAL A 56 -13.21 -5.97 16.18
N THR A 57 -13.41 -4.70 15.92
CA THR A 57 -14.01 -4.26 14.67
C THR A 57 -13.01 -4.30 13.50
N VAL A 58 -13.51 -4.47 12.28
CA VAL A 58 -12.70 -4.38 11.05
C VAL A 58 -11.93 -3.06 11.00
N GLN A 59 -12.57 -1.95 11.40
CA GLN A 59 -11.91 -0.65 11.45
C GLN A 59 -10.72 -0.61 12.42
N GLU A 60 -10.88 -1.21 13.60
CA GLU A 60 -9.78 -1.29 14.59
C GLU A 60 -8.64 -2.15 14.07
N LEU A 61 -8.95 -3.30 13.43
CA LEU A 61 -7.93 -4.15 12.80
C LEU A 61 -7.15 -3.38 11.72
N LEU A 62 -7.83 -2.68 10.83
CA LEU A 62 -7.18 -1.85 9.80
C LEU A 62 -6.26 -0.78 10.41
N LYS A 63 -6.70 -0.08 11.45
CA LYS A 63 -5.85 0.88 12.17
C LYS A 63 -4.63 0.19 12.80
N GLY A 64 -4.83 -0.97 13.43
CA GLY A 64 -3.74 -1.77 14.01
C GLY A 64 -2.72 -2.22 12.98
N ILE A 65 -3.16 -2.66 11.80
CA ILE A 65 -2.32 -3.09 10.67
C ILE A 65 -1.51 -1.91 10.13
N ILE A 66 -2.16 -0.80 9.87
CA ILE A 66 -1.54 0.36 9.18
C ILE A 66 -0.62 1.12 10.13
N ILE A 67 -1.08 1.44 11.34
CA ILE A 67 -0.38 2.32 12.28
C ILE A 67 0.71 1.56 13.03
N GLN A 68 0.33 0.47 13.71
CA GLN A 68 1.23 -0.31 14.57
C GLN A 68 1.93 -1.46 13.83
N SER A 69 1.46 -1.79 12.62
CA SER A 69 1.95 -2.96 11.90
C SER A 69 1.60 -4.30 12.58
N GLY A 70 0.43 -4.40 13.23
CA GLY A 70 0.00 -5.56 14.00
C GLY A 70 -0.09 -6.83 13.15
N ASN A 71 0.72 -7.85 13.47
CA ASN A 71 0.66 -9.16 12.84
C ASN A 71 -0.59 -9.92 13.27
N ASP A 72 -0.93 -9.83 14.57
CA ASP A 72 -2.16 -10.37 15.15
C ASP A 72 -3.40 -9.84 14.42
N ALA A 73 -3.45 -8.53 14.19
CA ALA A 73 -4.54 -7.88 13.45
C ALA A 73 -4.58 -8.33 11.98
N SER A 74 -3.40 -8.53 11.34
CA SER A 74 -3.33 -8.99 9.94
C SER A 74 -3.90 -10.39 9.77
N VAL A 75 -3.53 -11.31 10.66
CA VAL A 75 -4.04 -12.69 10.62
C VAL A 75 -5.55 -12.72 10.91
N ALA A 76 -6.02 -12.00 11.93
CA ALA A 76 -7.44 -11.94 12.23
C ALA A 76 -8.27 -11.39 11.07
N LEU A 77 -7.78 -10.35 10.38
CA LEU A 77 -8.45 -9.79 9.21
C LEU A 77 -8.41 -10.73 8.01
N ALA A 78 -7.29 -11.42 7.80
CA ALA A 78 -7.14 -12.44 6.75
C ALA A 78 -8.13 -13.60 6.94
N GLU A 79 -8.25 -14.10 8.17
CA GLU A 79 -9.23 -15.13 8.54
C GLU A 79 -10.66 -14.65 8.33
N ALA A 80 -10.97 -13.42 8.68
CA ALA A 80 -12.31 -12.85 8.49
C ALA A 80 -12.69 -12.72 7.01
N ILE A 81 -11.73 -12.44 6.11
CA ILE A 81 -11.97 -12.26 4.67
C ILE A 81 -12.03 -13.60 3.94
N ALA A 82 -11.12 -14.53 4.25
CA ALA A 82 -10.88 -15.74 3.47
C ALA A 82 -11.08 -17.05 4.24
N GLY A 83 -11.45 -16.99 5.52
CA GLY A 83 -11.60 -18.15 6.40
C GLY A 83 -10.29 -18.72 6.94
N SER A 84 -9.15 -18.44 6.31
CA SER A 84 -7.82 -18.80 6.79
C SER A 84 -6.74 -17.89 6.19
N GLU A 85 -5.59 -17.76 6.89
CA GLU A 85 -4.46 -16.99 6.35
C GLU A 85 -3.91 -17.61 5.05
N GLN A 86 -3.93 -18.93 4.93
CA GLN A 86 -3.49 -19.62 3.71
C GLN A 86 -4.38 -19.27 2.50
N ALA A 87 -5.70 -19.32 2.65
CA ALA A 87 -6.63 -18.91 1.60
C ALA A 87 -6.48 -17.41 1.27
N PHE A 88 -6.21 -16.59 2.28
CA PHE A 88 -5.95 -15.17 2.08
C PHE A 88 -4.67 -14.91 1.29
N ALA A 89 -3.59 -15.67 1.53
CA ALA A 89 -2.36 -15.57 0.75
C ALA A 89 -2.58 -15.92 -0.73
N GLN A 90 -3.49 -16.85 -1.04
CA GLN A 90 -3.89 -17.13 -2.43
C GLN A 90 -4.57 -15.90 -3.06
N LEU A 91 -5.51 -15.26 -2.34
CA LEU A 91 -6.14 -14.02 -2.81
C LEU A 91 -5.12 -12.89 -3.01
N MET A 92 -4.11 -12.78 -2.13
CA MET A 92 -3.03 -11.80 -2.29
C MET A 92 -2.25 -12.04 -3.59
N ASN A 93 -1.93 -13.29 -3.92
CA ASN A 93 -1.23 -13.65 -5.14
C ASN A 93 -2.07 -13.43 -6.40
N GLU A 94 -3.36 -13.73 -6.34
CA GLU A 94 -4.29 -13.41 -7.44
C GLU A 94 -4.37 -11.90 -7.67
N GLN A 95 -4.47 -11.13 -6.59
CA GLN A 95 -4.52 -9.67 -6.69
C GLN A 95 -3.20 -9.08 -7.19
N ALA A 96 -2.05 -9.61 -6.76
CA ALA A 96 -0.74 -9.21 -7.27
C ALA A 96 -0.67 -9.35 -8.80
N LYS A 97 -1.10 -10.49 -9.34
CA LYS A 97 -1.19 -10.72 -10.79
C LYS A 97 -2.12 -9.72 -11.50
N ARG A 98 -3.30 -9.44 -10.92
CA ARG A 98 -4.24 -8.45 -11.48
C ARG A 98 -3.67 -7.04 -11.52
N LEU A 99 -2.83 -6.69 -10.56
CA LEU A 99 -2.15 -5.40 -10.50
C LEU A 99 -0.90 -5.32 -11.39
N GLY A 100 -0.45 -6.43 -11.97
CA GLY A 100 0.76 -6.50 -12.78
C GLY A 100 2.05 -6.64 -11.95
N MET A 101 1.94 -7.06 -10.69
CA MET A 101 3.07 -7.36 -9.79
C MET A 101 3.60 -8.78 -10.10
N ASN A 102 4.31 -8.92 -11.21
CA ASN A 102 4.65 -10.22 -11.77
C ASN A 102 5.79 -10.93 -11.04
N ASP A 103 6.58 -10.22 -10.26
CA ASP A 103 7.73 -10.71 -9.50
C ASP A 103 7.45 -10.79 -8.00
N THR A 104 6.15 -10.82 -7.61
CA THR A 104 5.71 -10.87 -6.22
C THR A 104 5.01 -12.19 -5.92
N HIS A 105 5.40 -12.78 -4.77
CA HIS A 105 4.75 -13.96 -4.22
C HIS A 105 4.55 -13.82 -2.72
N TYR A 106 3.30 -13.92 -2.27
CA TYR A 106 2.90 -13.82 -0.87
C TYR A 106 2.65 -15.21 -0.26
N MET A 107 3.20 -15.44 0.94
CA MET A 107 3.01 -16.67 1.72
C MET A 107 2.13 -16.46 2.95
N ASN A 108 2.00 -15.20 3.41
CA ASN A 108 1.22 -14.83 4.60
C ASN A 108 0.75 -13.37 4.51
N SER A 109 -0.15 -13.00 5.42
CA SER A 109 -0.75 -11.65 5.49
C SER A 109 0.13 -10.62 6.19
N THR A 110 1.20 -11.04 6.83
CA THR A 110 1.96 -10.24 7.80
C THR A 110 3.29 -9.72 7.25
N GLY A 111 3.92 -10.47 6.33
CA GLY A 111 5.30 -10.28 5.91
C GLY A 111 6.32 -10.89 6.87
N LEU A 112 5.91 -11.85 7.70
CA LEU A 112 6.85 -12.68 8.46
C LEU A 112 7.73 -13.50 7.49
N PRO A 113 9.00 -13.75 7.86
CA PRO A 113 9.97 -14.38 6.98
C PRO A 113 9.50 -15.74 6.42
N ASN A 114 9.64 -15.91 5.13
CA ASN A 114 9.47 -17.16 4.42
C ASN A 114 10.26 -17.07 3.12
N ALA A 115 11.05 -18.08 2.78
CA ALA A 115 11.93 -18.07 1.61
C ALA A 115 11.22 -17.84 0.27
N GLN A 116 9.92 -18.14 0.20
CA GLN A 116 9.10 -17.93 -0.99
C GLN A 116 8.29 -16.62 -0.94
N HIS A 117 8.40 -15.85 0.15
CA HIS A 117 7.70 -14.57 0.32
C HIS A 117 8.56 -13.44 -0.21
N THR A 118 8.45 -13.16 -1.48
CA THR A 118 9.33 -12.23 -2.20
C THR A 118 8.57 -11.20 -3.01
N THR A 119 9.23 -10.09 -3.30
CA THR A 119 8.72 -8.99 -4.14
C THR A 119 9.89 -8.22 -4.77
N THR A 120 9.58 -7.19 -5.55
CA THR A 120 10.55 -6.21 -6.05
C THR A 120 10.14 -4.78 -5.65
N VAL A 121 11.09 -3.83 -5.68
CA VAL A 121 10.75 -2.41 -5.43
C VAL A 121 9.80 -1.86 -6.49
N GLN A 122 9.83 -2.38 -7.71
CA GLN A 122 8.92 -2.02 -8.79
C GLN A 122 7.50 -2.47 -8.47
N ASP A 123 7.30 -3.72 -8.08
CA ASP A 123 5.98 -4.24 -7.71
C ASP A 123 5.41 -3.53 -6.49
N LEU A 124 6.25 -3.22 -5.50
CA LEU A 124 5.85 -2.42 -4.34
C LEU A 124 5.42 -1.00 -4.72
N ALA A 125 6.06 -0.38 -5.72
CA ALA A 125 5.64 0.92 -6.22
C ALA A 125 4.29 0.84 -6.94
N ILE A 126 4.05 -0.22 -7.73
CA ILE A 126 2.75 -0.50 -8.36
C ILE A 126 1.67 -0.63 -7.29
N LEU A 127 1.89 -1.45 -6.26
CA LEU A 127 0.94 -1.64 -5.17
C LEU A 127 0.62 -0.32 -4.46
N ALA A 128 1.65 0.48 -4.17
CA ALA A 128 1.47 1.77 -3.50
C ALA A 128 0.67 2.76 -4.36
N GLN A 129 0.95 2.82 -5.66
CA GLN A 129 0.19 3.64 -6.61
C GLN A 129 -1.28 3.19 -6.65
N ARG A 130 -1.53 1.91 -6.81
CA ARG A 130 -2.89 1.35 -6.88
C ARG A 130 -3.66 1.56 -5.58
N MET A 131 -3.01 1.43 -4.41
CA MET A 131 -3.63 1.74 -3.13
C MET A 131 -4.17 3.17 -3.07
N ILE A 132 -3.43 4.14 -3.59
CA ILE A 132 -3.83 5.55 -3.60
C ILE A 132 -4.93 5.81 -4.64
N GLU A 133 -4.85 5.20 -5.81
CA GLU A 133 -5.77 5.43 -6.93
C GLU A 133 -7.11 4.75 -6.72
N ASP A 134 -7.11 3.51 -6.26
CA ASP A 134 -8.31 2.69 -6.13
C ASP A 134 -9.06 2.96 -4.82
N HIS A 135 -8.33 3.29 -3.74
CA HIS A 135 -8.89 3.49 -2.40
C HIS A 135 -8.55 4.88 -1.81
N PRO A 136 -8.81 5.98 -2.51
CA PRO A 136 -8.38 7.32 -2.09
C PRO A 136 -8.98 7.75 -0.75
N LYS A 137 -10.16 7.27 -0.39
CA LYS A 137 -10.82 7.55 0.88
C LYS A 137 -10.15 6.79 2.03
N GLU A 138 -9.96 5.50 1.85
CA GLU A 138 -9.38 4.59 2.83
C GLU A 138 -7.88 4.84 3.00
N TYR A 139 -7.21 5.37 1.97
CA TYR A 139 -5.83 5.82 2.05
C TYR A 139 -5.59 6.81 3.19
N GLY A 140 -6.61 7.56 3.60
CA GLY A 140 -6.56 8.45 4.76
C GLY A 140 -6.12 7.78 6.07
N TYR A 141 -6.27 6.47 6.24
CA TYR A 141 -5.75 5.75 7.41
C TYR A 141 -4.22 5.82 7.52
N TYR A 142 -3.49 5.92 6.41
CA TYR A 142 -2.03 5.98 6.39
C TYR A 142 -1.45 7.29 6.95
N GLN A 143 -2.26 8.38 6.97
CA GLN A 143 -1.88 9.67 7.56
C GLN A 143 -2.03 9.70 9.06
N MET A 144 -2.74 8.74 9.64
CA MET A 144 -2.98 8.71 11.09
C MET A 144 -1.68 8.48 11.84
N ARG A 145 -1.33 9.44 12.70
CA ARG A 145 -0.10 9.40 13.49
C ARG A 145 -0.15 8.43 14.65
N GLU A 146 -1.34 8.23 15.20
CA GLU A 146 -1.53 7.36 16.37
C GLU A 146 -2.96 6.84 16.44
N PHE A 147 -3.13 5.77 17.18
CA PHE A 147 -4.45 5.27 17.54
C PHE A 147 -4.39 4.57 18.90
N THR A 148 -5.52 4.47 19.58
CA THR A 148 -5.61 3.80 20.88
C THR A 148 -6.53 2.61 20.76
N TYR A 149 -6.03 1.43 21.14
CA TYR A 149 -6.83 0.20 21.27
C TYR A 149 -6.64 -0.37 22.65
N ASN A 150 -7.72 -0.80 23.28
CA ASN A 150 -7.68 -1.41 24.61
C ASN A 150 -6.86 -0.58 25.64
N LYS A 151 -7.01 0.74 25.63
CA LYS A 151 -6.25 1.71 26.46
C LYS A 151 -4.75 1.77 26.15
N ILE A 152 -4.28 1.08 25.14
CA ILE A 152 -2.88 1.12 24.69
C ILE A 152 -2.78 2.11 23.55
N LYS A 153 -2.07 3.20 23.78
CA LYS A 153 -1.74 4.19 22.74
C LYS A 153 -0.60 3.67 21.88
N GLN A 154 -0.78 3.68 20.57
CA GLN A 154 0.16 3.17 19.59
C GLN A 154 0.44 4.25 18.54
N SER A 155 1.73 4.49 18.27
CA SER A 155 2.17 5.49 17.31
C SER A 155 2.50 4.86 15.96
N ASN A 156 2.26 5.59 14.88
CA ASN A 156 2.65 5.17 13.54
C ASN A 156 4.18 5.04 13.46
N ARG A 157 4.66 4.00 12.82
CA ARG A 157 6.10 3.75 12.67
C ARG A 157 6.75 4.57 11.56
N ASN A 158 5.95 5.20 10.69
CA ASN A 158 6.44 6.10 9.66
C ASN A 158 6.74 7.48 10.27
N ARG A 159 8.00 7.71 10.65
CA ARG A 159 8.45 8.97 11.26
C ARG A 159 8.33 10.17 10.32
N LEU A 160 8.26 9.96 9.01
CA LEU A 160 8.13 11.07 8.05
C LEU A 160 6.80 11.82 8.20
N LEU A 161 5.76 11.20 8.76
CA LEU A 161 4.50 11.88 9.07
C LEU A 161 4.65 13.07 10.04
N TRP A 162 5.74 13.11 10.82
CA TRP A 162 6.07 14.23 11.70
C TRP A 162 7.15 15.14 11.12
N ALA A 163 8.04 14.59 10.28
CA ALA A 163 9.18 15.30 9.73
C ALA A 163 8.81 16.21 8.55
N ASP A 164 7.83 15.82 7.73
CA ASP A 164 7.41 16.56 6.54
C ASP A 164 5.87 16.56 6.43
N PRO A 165 5.22 17.73 6.51
CA PRO A 165 3.75 17.83 6.44
C PRO A 165 3.16 17.43 5.08
N SER A 166 3.98 17.33 4.02
CA SER A 166 3.54 16.85 2.71
C SER A 166 3.44 15.33 2.63
N VAL A 167 4.05 14.60 3.60
CA VAL A 167 4.00 13.14 3.66
C VAL A 167 2.67 12.68 4.25
N ASP A 168 1.99 11.80 3.53
CA ASP A 168 0.66 11.28 3.89
C ASP A 168 0.60 9.74 3.93
N GLY A 169 1.73 9.07 3.86
CA GLY A 169 1.86 7.60 3.93
C GLY A 169 3.29 7.16 3.72
N MET A 170 3.59 5.88 3.67
CA MET A 170 2.64 4.79 3.65
C MET A 170 2.99 3.77 4.74
N LYS A 171 3.97 2.90 4.51
CA LYS A 171 4.22 1.75 5.38
C LYS A 171 5.70 1.46 5.57
N THR A 172 6.05 1.10 6.80
CA THR A 172 7.39 0.60 7.18
C THR A 172 7.41 -0.92 7.20
N GLY A 173 8.58 -1.49 6.96
CA GLY A 173 8.89 -2.91 7.13
C GLY A 173 10.26 -3.10 7.77
N HIS A 174 10.45 -4.24 8.43
CA HIS A 174 11.75 -4.70 8.92
C HIS A 174 11.72 -6.21 9.16
N THR A 175 12.71 -6.90 8.65
CA THR A 175 13.20 -8.21 9.07
C THR A 175 14.73 -8.16 9.01
N ASP A 176 15.41 -9.13 9.63
CA ASP A 176 16.87 -9.19 9.57
C ASP A 176 17.40 -9.31 8.13
N ALA A 177 16.67 -10.02 7.27
CA ALA A 177 17.04 -10.19 5.87
C ALA A 177 16.64 -8.99 4.99
N ALA A 178 15.49 -8.35 5.26
CA ALA A 178 15.02 -7.21 4.47
C ALA A 178 15.71 -5.88 4.84
N GLY A 179 16.32 -5.79 6.02
CA GLY A 179 16.74 -4.52 6.61
C GLY A 179 15.53 -3.61 6.93
N TYR A 180 15.77 -2.33 7.11
CA TYR A 180 14.71 -1.35 7.36
C TYR A 180 14.15 -0.82 6.04
N CYS A 181 12.85 -1.02 5.84
CA CYS A 181 12.14 -0.68 4.61
C CYS A 181 11.08 0.40 4.84
N LEU A 182 10.82 1.24 3.83
CA LEU A 182 9.75 2.24 3.83
C LEU A 182 9.25 2.47 2.41
N ILE A 183 7.94 2.37 2.26
CA ILE A 183 7.26 3.05 1.16
C ILE A 183 6.74 4.36 1.72
N SER A 184 7.12 5.48 1.11
CA SER A 184 6.60 6.78 1.48
C SER A 184 5.91 7.46 0.30
N SER A 185 4.89 8.25 0.61
CA SER A 185 4.17 9.09 -0.35
C SER A 185 4.08 10.50 0.19
N ALA A 186 4.28 11.46 -0.68
CA ALA A 186 4.14 12.88 -0.37
C ALA A 186 3.40 13.60 -1.48
N LYS A 187 2.55 14.57 -1.10
CA LYS A 187 1.82 15.42 -2.05
C LYS A 187 2.17 16.88 -1.80
N ARG A 188 2.72 17.54 -2.83
CA ARG A 188 3.06 18.97 -2.82
C ARG A 188 2.33 19.66 -3.97
N GLY A 189 1.34 20.49 -3.66
CA GLY A 189 0.40 21.00 -4.66
C GLY A 189 -0.36 19.85 -5.34
N ASP A 190 -0.35 19.85 -6.67
CA ASP A 190 -1.01 18.78 -7.45
C ASP A 190 -0.09 17.58 -7.72
N ARG A 191 1.19 17.66 -7.35
CA ARG A 191 2.15 16.59 -7.57
C ARG A 191 2.20 15.63 -6.40
N ARG A 192 2.10 14.34 -6.70
CA ARG A 192 2.34 13.25 -5.75
C ARG A 192 3.54 12.43 -6.20
N LEU A 193 4.39 12.09 -5.26
CA LEU A 193 5.52 11.17 -5.46
C LEU A 193 5.43 10.02 -4.46
N ILE A 194 5.83 8.85 -4.93
CA ILE A 194 5.97 7.65 -4.13
C ILE A 194 7.44 7.24 -4.18
N THR A 195 8.01 6.88 -3.05
CA THR A 195 9.36 6.31 -2.97
C THR A 195 9.32 4.96 -2.28
N VAL A 196 10.13 4.04 -2.76
CA VAL A 196 10.32 2.71 -2.16
C VAL A 196 11.78 2.56 -1.80
N LEU A 197 12.05 2.38 -0.51
CA LEU A 197 13.39 2.16 0.03
C LEU A 197 13.38 0.84 0.80
N VAL A 198 14.36 -0.01 0.51
CA VAL A 198 14.57 -1.31 1.17
C VAL A 198 16.03 -1.43 1.60
N GLY A 199 16.32 -2.26 2.58
CA GLY A 199 17.69 -2.60 2.96
C GLY A 199 18.45 -1.51 3.71
N ALA A 200 17.79 -0.55 4.37
CA ALA A 200 18.50 0.41 5.21
C ALA A 200 18.98 -0.24 6.52
N ASP A 201 20.10 0.27 7.06
CA ASP A 201 20.75 -0.30 8.25
C ASP A 201 20.03 0.05 9.56
N SER A 202 19.21 1.10 9.57
CA SER A 202 18.51 1.56 10.77
C SER A 202 17.21 2.29 10.46
N GLU A 203 16.35 2.47 11.49
CA GLU A 203 15.14 3.31 11.39
C GLU A 203 15.47 4.77 11.04
N ALA A 204 16.58 5.29 11.56
CA ALA A 204 17.01 6.66 11.30
C ALA A 204 17.45 6.82 9.84
N THR A 205 18.32 5.94 9.35
CA THR A 205 18.78 5.91 7.95
C THR A 205 17.61 5.75 7.00
N ARG A 206 16.70 4.82 7.29
CA ARG A 206 15.48 4.62 6.51
C ARG A 206 14.67 5.91 6.35
N ALA A 207 14.44 6.65 7.43
CA ALA A 207 13.67 7.89 7.40
C ALA A 207 14.42 9.00 6.64
N GLU A 208 15.71 9.15 6.92
CA GLU A 208 16.55 10.17 6.29
C GLU A 208 16.69 9.96 4.78
N GLU A 209 17.04 8.75 4.35
CA GLU A 209 17.20 8.45 2.92
C GLU A 209 15.89 8.51 2.14
N SER A 210 14.77 8.09 2.75
CA SER A 210 13.46 8.26 2.13
C SER A 210 13.08 9.73 1.94
N LEU A 211 13.38 10.59 2.93
CA LEU A 211 13.12 12.03 2.83
C LEU A 211 14.03 12.70 1.80
N LYS A 212 15.31 12.32 1.76
CA LYS A 212 16.26 12.78 0.72
C LYS A 212 15.77 12.43 -0.68
N LEU A 213 15.33 11.17 -0.87
CA LEU A 213 14.82 10.71 -2.16
C LEU A 213 13.56 11.46 -2.58
N LEU A 214 12.61 11.69 -1.67
CA LEU A 214 11.42 12.50 -1.93
C LEU A 214 11.80 13.92 -2.36
N ASN A 215 12.65 14.59 -1.58
CA ASN A 215 13.07 15.96 -1.87
C ASN A 215 13.81 16.06 -3.18
N TRP A 216 14.75 15.15 -3.44
CA TRP A 216 15.48 15.07 -4.71
C TRP A 216 14.51 14.91 -5.89
N SER A 217 13.52 14.02 -5.76
CA SER A 217 12.55 13.77 -6.84
C SER A 217 11.66 15.00 -7.09
N PHE A 218 11.20 15.71 -6.05
CA PHE A 218 10.45 16.95 -6.22
C PHE A 218 11.27 18.08 -6.82
N GLN A 219 12.59 18.10 -6.60
CA GLN A 219 13.49 19.12 -7.14
C GLN A 219 13.88 18.86 -8.60
N ASN A 220 14.04 17.58 -8.98
CA ASN A 220 14.64 17.23 -10.27
C ASN A 220 13.64 16.77 -11.33
N PHE A 221 12.40 16.53 -10.98
CA PHE A 221 11.37 16.14 -11.94
C PHE A 221 10.19 17.10 -11.89
N ASP A 222 9.60 17.36 -13.05
CA ASP A 222 8.33 18.05 -13.20
C ASP A 222 7.28 17.12 -13.80
N GLN A 223 6.00 17.46 -13.62
CA GLN A 223 4.90 16.77 -14.28
C GLN A 223 4.35 17.65 -15.40
N ILE A 224 4.30 17.11 -16.61
CA ILE A 224 3.70 17.74 -17.76
C ILE A 224 2.40 17.03 -18.10
N LYS A 225 1.32 17.80 -18.19
CA LYS A 225 0.05 17.29 -18.68
C LYS A 225 0.12 17.16 -20.20
N LEU A 226 -0.04 15.94 -20.71
CA LEU A 226 -0.03 15.69 -22.15
C LEU A 226 -1.43 15.79 -22.76
N PHE A 227 -2.43 15.17 -22.12
CA PHE A 227 -3.81 15.15 -22.61
C PHE A 227 -4.78 15.29 -21.47
N ASP A 228 -5.86 16.03 -21.67
CA ASP A 228 -6.99 16.09 -20.75
C ASP A 228 -7.91 14.88 -20.93
N ALA A 229 -8.55 14.46 -19.85
CA ALA A 229 -9.51 13.37 -19.86
C ALA A 229 -10.66 13.67 -20.84
N ASN A 230 -11.09 12.65 -21.57
CA ASN A 230 -12.23 12.71 -22.51
C ASN A 230 -12.11 13.79 -23.60
N GLN A 231 -10.91 14.27 -23.88
CA GLN A 231 -10.63 15.15 -25.01
C GLN A 231 -9.97 14.37 -26.15
N ALA A 232 -10.35 14.71 -27.38
CA ALA A 232 -9.76 14.08 -28.55
C ALA A 232 -8.29 14.51 -28.66
N ALA A 233 -7.37 13.54 -28.60
CA ALA A 233 -5.94 13.71 -28.80
C ALA A 233 -5.53 13.47 -30.26
N ILE A 234 -6.25 12.58 -30.96
CA ILE A 234 -5.99 12.18 -32.35
C ILE A 234 -7.33 11.96 -33.06
N GLU A 235 -7.39 12.32 -34.33
CA GLU A 235 -8.47 11.96 -35.24
C GLU A 235 -8.00 10.88 -36.19
N ALA A 236 -8.66 9.72 -36.16
CA ALA A 236 -8.34 8.59 -37.02
C ALA A 236 -9.42 8.37 -38.07
N ARG A 237 -9.02 8.14 -39.34
CA ARG A 237 -9.95 7.84 -40.41
C ARG A 237 -10.54 6.44 -40.22
N VAL A 238 -11.86 6.36 -40.34
CA VAL A 238 -12.59 5.08 -40.25
C VAL A 238 -12.89 4.58 -41.65
N TRP A 239 -12.47 3.33 -41.91
CA TRP A 239 -12.73 2.67 -43.18
C TRP A 239 -13.96 1.78 -43.04
N GLN A 240 -14.90 1.91 -43.97
CA GLN A 240 -16.16 1.09 -43.98
C GLN A 240 -17.05 1.26 -42.72
N GLY A 241 -16.95 2.40 -42.05
CA GLY A 241 -17.82 2.74 -40.91
C GLY A 241 -18.90 3.75 -41.32
N THR A 242 -19.82 3.99 -40.38
CA THR A 242 -20.89 5.01 -40.54
C THR A 242 -20.39 6.43 -40.32
N ALA A 243 -19.23 6.60 -39.71
CA ALA A 243 -18.55 7.88 -39.51
C ALA A 243 -17.22 7.87 -40.29
N GLU A 244 -16.84 9.02 -40.86
CA GLU A 244 -15.57 9.15 -41.58
C GLU A 244 -14.37 9.26 -40.65
N ILE A 245 -14.55 9.80 -39.44
CA ILE A 245 -13.50 10.09 -38.46
C ILE A 245 -13.92 9.58 -37.10
N ALA A 246 -13.02 8.90 -36.43
CA ALA A 246 -13.12 8.57 -35.01
C ALA A 246 -12.21 9.49 -34.20
N LYS A 247 -12.77 10.09 -33.15
CA LYS A 247 -11.99 10.89 -32.19
C LYS A 247 -11.50 9.97 -31.08
N LEU A 248 -10.18 9.85 -30.97
CA LEU A 248 -9.51 9.01 -29.96
C LEU A 248 -8.89 9.91 -28.91
N GLY A 249 -9.07 9.55 -27.66
CA GLY A 249 -8.55 10.28 -26.51
C GLY A 249 -8.26 9.35 -25.33
N VAL A 250 -7.91 9.93 -24.20
CA VAL A 250 -7.64 9.21 -22.95
C VAL A 250 -8.84 9.34 -22.01
N GLU A 251 -9.19 8.28 -21.30
CA GLU A 251 -10.28 8.30 -20.30
C GLU A 251 -9.93 9.13 -19.07
N LYS A 252 -8.63 9.17 -18.71
CA LYS A 252 -8.10 9.96 -17.59
C LYS A 252 -7.04 10.93 -18.11
N THR A 253 -6.93 12.08 -17.47
CA THR A 253 -5.86 13.04 -17.77
C THR A 253 -4.50 12.36 -17.70
N LEU A 254 -3.72 12.44 -18.79
CA LEU A 254 -2.40 11.82 -18.88
C LEU A 254 -1.32 12.82 -18.50
N TRP A 255 -0.59 12.47 -17.45
CA TRP A 255 0.57 13.19 -16.98
C TRP A 255 1.83 12.36 -17.20
N VAL A 256 2.93 13.03 -17.52
CA VAL A 256 4.27 12.40 -17.59
C VAL A 256 5.22 13.13 -16.68
N SER A 257 6.06 12.36 -15.99
CA SER A 257 7.18 12.92 -15.22
C SER A 257 8.38 13.08 -16.15
N VAL A 258 8.93 14.28 -16.20
CA VAL A 258 10.11 14.61 -17.00
C VAL A 258 11.18 15.23 -16.13
N PRO A 259 12.48 15.09 -16.45
CA PRO A 259 13.53 15.84 -15.79
C PRO A 259 13.26 17.34 -15.91
N ARG A 260 13.53 18.09 -14.81
CA ARG A 260 13.34 19.54 -14.80
C ARG A 260 14.24 20.23 -15.81
N GLY A 261 13.68 21.10 -16.62
CA GLY A 261 14.40 21.86 -17.64
C GLY A 261 14.44 21.20 -19.02
N MET A 262 13.66 20.15 -19.20
CA MET A 262 13.36 19.60 -20.53
C MET A 262 12.17 20.28 -21.17
#